data_b70eba0cd7bea6060eb5b9846ed3083d
#
_entry.id   b70eba0cd7bea6060eb5b9846ed3083d
#
_cell.length_a   1.000
_cell.length_b   1.000
_cell.length_c   1.000
_cell.angle_alpha   90.00
_cell.angle_beta   90.00
_cell.angle_gamma   90.00
#
_symmetry.space_group_name_H-M   'P 1'
#
loop_
_entity.id
_entity.type
_entity.pdbx_description
1 polymer ?
#
loop_
_entity_poly.entity_id
_entity_poly.type
_entity_poly.pdbx_seq_one_letter_code
_entity_poly.pdbx_strand_id
1 'polypeptide(L)'
;QAPKGYELNKEVGKFEITKEGQVVKCEVKDKATTGKLLIKKVDVATGKEVPGAKIKVTCTEGLDKGKSFEFVSTDKEQEFDLKAGKYEFVETQAPKGYELNKEVGKFEITKEGQIVKCSVKDSKTTGKLIFKKVDSKTGEGLDGAEIKLVCTEGLDKGKEITFTSKKEGNELDLLAGKYVISELKAPEGYELTKETKEFTVNKQGEVVNCTLDNNKFEIVKTGSSFDVNALIPFGIILVAGGLGALILSKKRKLS
;
A
#
# COMPACT_ATOMS: atom_id res chain seq x y z
N GLN A 1 -0.10 51.63 19.80
CA GLN A 1 0.24 50.20 19.66
C GLN A 1 -0.97 49.47 19.10
N ALA A 2 -0.78 48.74 18.01
CA ALA A 2 -1.87 47.94 17.45
C ALA A 2 -2.29 46.81 18.41
N PRO A 3 -3.56 46.38 18.41
CA PRO A 3 -4.00 45.21 19.11
C PRO A 3 -3.24 43.96 18.67
N LYS A 4 -3.14 42.94 19.54
CA LYS A 4 -2.48 41.68 19.22
C LYS A 4 -3.11 41.04 17.98
N GLY A 5 -2.31 40.70 16.97
CA GLY A 5 -2.75 40.10 15.71
C GLY A 5 -3.14 41.11 14.62
N TYR A 6 -2.92 42.41 14.87
CA TYR A 6 -3.15 43.46 13.90
C TYR A 6 -1.87 44.24 13.60
N GLU A 7 -1.78 44.80 12.39
CA GLU A 7 -0.75 45.74 11.99
C GLU A 7 -1.10 47.16 12.48
N LEU A 8 -0.08 47.89 12.94
CA LEU A 8 -0.26 49.28 13.30
C LEU A 8 -0.67 50.11 12.09
N ASN A 9 -1.84 50.74 12.15
CA ASN A 9 -2.22 51.76 11.17
C ASN A 9 -1.41 53.01 11.43
N LYS A 10 -0.68 53.46 10.39
CA LYS A 10 0.14 54.67 10.40
C LYS A 10 -0.54 55.88 9.74
N GLU A 11 -1.79 55.72 9.31
CA GLU A 11 -2.56 56.83 8.73
C GLU A 11 -2.87 57.89 9.80
N VAL A 12 -2.71 59.11 9.42
CA VAL A 12 -3.04 60.26 10.28
C VAL A 12 -4.40 60.79 9.90
N GLY A 13 -5.39 60.49 10.75
CA GLY A 13 -6.72 61.09 10.66
C GLY A 13 -6.70 62.58 11.07
N LYS A 14 -7.31 63.45 10.27
CA LYS A 14 -7.49 64.88 10.57
C LYS A 14 -8.97 65.15 10.75
N PHE A 15 -9.30 65.90 11.77
CA PHE A 15 -10.65 66.41 11.99
C PHE A 15 -10.60 67.82 12.54
N GLU A 16 -11.69 68.55 12.40
CA GLU A 16 -11.83 69.92 12.88
C GLU A 16 -13.14 70.08 13.60
N ILE A 17 -13.13 70.80 14.72
CA ILE A 17 -14.31 71.21 15.50
C ILE A 17 -14.46 72.71 15.33
N THR A 18 -15.54 73.14 14.65
CA THR A 18 -15.76 74.53 14.27
C THR A 18 -16.97 75.16 14.97
N LYS A 19 -17.79 74.38 15.69
CA LYS A 19 -18.99 74.80 16.36
C LYS A 19 -19.12 74.20 17.73
N GLU A 20 -19.67 74.99 18.67
CA GLU A 20 -20.01 74.48 20.02
C GLU A 20 -21.01 73.30 19.94
N GLY A 21 -20.74 72.25 20.70
CA GLY A 21 -21.57 71.04 20.72
C GLY A 21 -21.41 70.13 19.50
N GLN A 22 -20.48 70.39 18.58
CA GLN A 22 -20.22 69.53 17.44
C GLN A 22 -19.61 68.19 17.88
N VAL A 23 -20.22 67.09 17.41
CA VAL A 23 -19.71 65.72 17.60
C VAL A 23 -19.04 65.29 16.29
N VAL A 24 -17.77 64.96 16.35
CA VAL A 24 -17.01 64.37 15.22
C VAL A 24 -16.77 62.91 15.53
N LYS A 25 -17.19 62.03 14.64
CA LYS A 25 -16.94 60.56 14.73
C LYS A 25 -15.73 60.25 13.87
N CYS A 26 -14.69 59.66 14.49
CA CYS A 26 -13.50 59.17 13.81
C CYS A 26 -13.41 57.67 13.96
N GLU A 27 -13.04 56.96 12.91
CA GLU A 27 -12.84 55.52 12.89
C GLU A 27 -11.38 55.24 12.49
N VAL A 28 -10.71 54.39 13.26
CA VAL A 28 -9.38 53.88 12.95
C VAL A 28 -9.50 52.37 12.67
N LYS A 29 -9.04 51.96 11.51
CA LYS A 29 -9.10 50.57 11.06
C LYS A 29 -7.72 49.96 11.03
N ASP A 30 -7.52 48.89 11.81
CA ASP A 30 -6.30 48.12 11.76
C ASP A 30 -6.49 46.90 10.82
N LYS A 31 -5.44 46.56 10.08
CA LYS A 31 -5.41 45.38 9.22
C LYS A 31 -4.98 44.16 10.04
N ALA A 32 -5.71 43.05 9.92
CA ALA A 32 -5.29 41.80 10.53
C ALA A 32 -3.96 41.32 9.92
N THR A 33 -3.02 40.97 10.77
CA THR A 33 -1.77 40.32 10.35
C THR A 33 -2.08 38.95 9.75
N THR A 34 -1.55 38.65 8.56
CA THR A 34 -1.74 37.38 7.86
C THR A 34 -0.42 36.75 7.48
N GLY A 35 -0.42 35.43 7.33
CA GLY A 35 0.70 34.65 6.84
C GLY A 35 0.22 33.42 6.09
N LYS A 36 1.15 32.58 5.66
CA LYS A 36 0.88 31.39 4.85
C LYS A 36 1.35 30.13 5.56
N LEU A 37 0.49 29.12 5.58
CA LEU A 37 0.86 27.74 5.86
C LEU A 37 1.13 27.03 4.53
N LEU A 38 2.33 26.46 4.37
CA LEU A 38 2.66 25.49 3.34
C LEU A 38 2.72 24.12 4.01
N ILE A 39 1.86 23.20 3.62
CA ILE A 39 1.78 21.89 4.27
C ILE A 39 1.72 20.77 3.24
N LYS A 40 2.46 19.69 3.52
CA LYS A 40 2.48 18.49 2.68
C LYS A 40 2.35 17.22 3.50
N LYS A 41 1.76 16.21 2.90
CA LYS A 41 1.72 14.84 3.41
C LYS A 41 2.78 14.02 2.70
N VAL A 42 3.61 13.27 3.43
CA VAL A 42 4.72 12.51 2.83
C VAL A 42 4.84 11.11 3.41
N ASP A 43 5.32 10.20 2.58
CA ASP A 43 5.76 8.85 2.96
C ASP A 43 7.10 8.95 3.71
N VAL A 44 7.19 8.38 4.90
CA VAL A 44 8.39 8.41 5.76
C VAL A 44 9.62 7.84 5.07
N ALA A 45 9.45 6.75 4.32
CA ALA A 45 10.58 6.03 3.73
C ALA A 45 11.13 6.71 2.48
N THR A 46 10.27 7.38 1.71
CA THR A 46 10.65 7.94 0.40
C THR A 46 10.69 9.46 0.36
N GLY A 47 10.02 10.13 1.31
CA GLY A 47 9.84 11.58 1.32
C GLY A 47 8.90 12.11 0.23
N LYS A 48 8.31 11.23 -0.58
CA LYS A 48 7.37 11.61 -1.65
C LYS A 48 6.02 12.01 -1.05
N GLU A 49 5.37 12.96 -1.71
CA GLU A 49 4.02 13.38 -1.36
C GLU A 49 3.04 12.21 -1.51
N VAL A 50 2.06 12.14 -0.58
CA VAL A 50 1.03 11.11 -0.54
C VAL A 50 -0.34 11.76 -0.55
N PRO A 51 -1.16 11.56 -1.59
CA PRO A 51 -2.51 12.08 -1.66
C PRO A 51 -3.49 11.25 -0.83
N GLY A 52 -4.61 11.87 -0.42
CA GLY A 52 -5.76 11.17 0.16
C GLY A 52 -5.85 11.18 1.68
N ALA A 53 -4.89 11.78 2.40
CA ALA A 53 -5.03 12.02 3.84
C ALA A 53 -6.01 13.15 4.10
N LYS A 54 -6.84 13.04 5.15
CA LYS A 54 -7.57 14.18 5.69
C LYS A 54 -6.81 14.79 6.84
N ILE A 55 -6.57 16.08 6.76
CA ILE A 55 -5.82 16.84 7.75
C ILE A 55 -6.69 18.00 8.22
N LYS A 56 -6.88 18.10 9.54
CA LYS A 56 -7.62 19.19 10.17
C LYS A 56 -6.64 20.17 10.79
N VAL A 57 -6.81 21.45 10.50
CA VAL A 57 -6.07 22.57 11.10
C VAL A 57 -7.02 23.35 12.00
N THR A 58 -6.61 23.64 13.22
CA THR A 58 -7.41 24.36 14.21
C THR A 58 -6.62 25.53 14.79
N CYS A 59 -7.21 26.71 14.80
CA CYS A 59 -6.66 27.86 15.50
C CYS A 59 -6.93 27.73 17.02
N THR A 60 -5.86 27.62 17.82
CA THR A 60 -5.96 27.49 19.27
C THR A 60 -5.90 28.82 20.00
N GLU A 61 -5.17 29.80 19.44
CA GLU A 61 -5.07 31.17 19.97
C GLU A 61 -4.98 32.17 18.80
N GLY A 62 -5.50 33.37 18.96
CA GLY A 62 -5.42 34.46 17.99
C GLY A 62 -6.78 34.90 17.45
N LEU A 63 -6.77 35.57 16.29
CA LEU A 63 -7.98 36.22 15.73
C LEU A 63 -9.07 35.22 15.31
N ASP A 64 -8.68 34.02 14.93
CA ASP A 64 -9.59 32.96 14.51
C ASP A 64 -9.67 31.81 15.55
N LYS A 65 -9.40 32.11 16.83
CA LYS A 65 -9.48 31.11 17.91
C LYS A 65 -10.75 30.27 17.84
N GLY A 66 -10.60 28.95 17.87
CA GLY A 66 -11.70 27.97 17.81
C GLY A 66 -12.16 27.62 16.39
N LYS A 67 -11.76 28.37 15.36
CA LYS A 67 -12.05 27.99 13.99
C LYS A 67 -11.14 26.86 13.52
N SER A 68 -11.68 26.01 12.67
CA SER A 68 -10.93 24.91 12.04
C SER A 68 -11.38 24.73 10.60
N PHE A 69 -10.49 24.16 9.80
CA PHE A 69 -10.81 23.66 8.45
C PHE A 69 -10.15 22.30 8.25
N GLU A 70 -10.68 21.53 7.32
CA GLU A 70 -10.14 20.24 6.91
C GLU A 70 -9.85 20.28 5.42
N PHE A 71 -8.78 19.62 5.00
CA PHE A 71 -8.43 19.45 3.59
C PHE A 71 -7.94 18.03 3.33
N VAL A 72 -7.97 17.63 2.06
CA VAL A 72 -7.43 16.35 1.59
C VAL A 72 -6.06 16.59 0.98
N SER A 73 -5.06 15.83 1.40
CA SER A 73 -3.71 15.92 0.83
C SER A 73 -3.69 15.54 -0.66
N THR A 74 -2.81 16.21 -1.40
CA THR A 74 -2.58 15.95 -2.82
C THR A 74 -1.14 15.47 -3.05
N ASP A 75 -0.76 15.30 -4.31
CA ASP A 75 0.60 15.01 -4.76
C ASP A 75 1.53 16.25 -4.76
N LYS A 76 1.08 17.36 -4.14
CA LYS A 76 1.79 18.63 -4.05
C LYS A 76 1.62 19.28 -2.69
N GLU A 77 2.57 20.15 -2.34
CA GLU A 77 2.44 21.04 -1.18
C GLU A 77 1.21 21.96 -1.36
N GLN A 78 0.41 22.10 -0.32
CA GLN A 78 -0.80 22.91 -0.30
C GLN A 78 -0.59 24.17 0.53
N GLU A 79 -1.20 25.27 0.09
CA GLU A 79 -1.03 26.61 0.65
C GLU A 79 -2.34 27.13 1.21
N PHE A 80 -2.28 27.73 2.42
CA PHE A 80 -3.43 28.34 3.09
C PHE A 80 -3.03 29.70 3.69
N ASP A 81 -3.83 30.74 3.40
CA ASP A 81 -3.71 32.05 4.05
C ASP A 81 -4.38 32.02 5.42
N LEU A 82 -3.66 32.38 6.45
CA LEU A 82 -4.10 32.33 7.84
C LEU A 82 -3.80 33.64 8.55
N LYS A 83 -4.66 34.02 9.52
CA LYS A 83 -4.41 35.17 10.38
C LYS A 83 -3.39 34.85 11.47
N ALA A 84 -2.85 35.91 12.09
CA ALA A 84 -1.97 35.75 13.23
C ALA A 84 -2.62 34.94 14.35
N GLY A 85 -1.89 33.93 14.83
CA GLY A 85 -2.38 33.00 15.85
C GLY A 85 -1.52 31.76 16.00
N LYS A 86 -1.86 30.94 16.98
CA LYS A 86 -1.30 29.61 17.18
C LYS A 86 -2.25 28.57 16.59
N TYR A 87 -1.69 27.57 15.97
CA TYR A 87 -2.41 26.54 15.24
C TYR A 87 -1.90 25.16 15.60
N GLU A 88 -2.82 24.20 15.58
CA GLU A 88 -2.54 22.77 15.64
C GLU A 88 -3.07 22.11 14.38
N PHE A 89 -2.38 21.09 13.91
CA PHE A 89 -2.88 20.22 12.83
C PHE A 89 -2.77 18.76 13.23
N VAL A 90 -3.76 17.98 12.81
CA VAL A 90 -3.83 16.53 13.06
C VAL A 90 -4.31 15.82 11.79
N GLU A 91 -3.83 14.63 11.56
CA GLU A 91 -4.41 13.75 10.57
C GLU A 91 -5.67 13.10 11.14
N THR A 92 -6.81 13.25 10.44
CA THR A 92 -8.10 12.66 10.83
C THR A 92 -8.39 11.36 10.09
N GLN A 93 -7.76 11.17 8.92
CA GLN A 93 -7.84 9.95 8.12
C GLN A 93 -6.55 9.75 7.32
N ALA A 94 -5.91 8.59 7.47
CA ALA A 94 -4.75 8.21 6.68
C ALA A 94 -5.11 7.91 5.21
N PRO A 95 -4.17 8.07 4.28
CA PRO A 95 -4.32 7.56 2.93
C PRO A 95 -4.45 6.04 2.91
N LYS A 96 -5.11 5.49 1.89
CA LYS A 96 -5.25 4.03 1.75
C LYS A 96 -3.87 3.35 1.70
N GLY A 97 -3.65 2.39 2.57
CA GLY A 97 -2.39 1.64 2.67
C GLY A 97 -1.33 2.27 3.56
N TYR A 98 -1.70 3.30 4.31
CA TYR A 98 -0.83 3.97 5.28
C TYR A 98 -1.42 3.92 6.69
N GLU A 99 -0.53 4.00 7.68
CA GLU A 99 -0.90 4.11 9.09
C GLU A 99 -1.27 5.55 9.45
N LEU A 100 -2.34 5.72 10.25
CA LEU A 100 -2.76 7.02 10.73
C LEU A 100 -1.69 7.64 11.65
N ASN A 101 -1.20 8.82 11.30
CA ASN A 101 -0.35 9.60 12.18
C ASN A 101 -1.19 10.30 13.24
N LYS A 102 -0.95 9.98 14.51
CA LYS A 102 -1.64 10.56 15.67
C LYS A 102 -0.92 11.75 16.28
N GLU A 103 0.19 12.17 15.72
CA GLU A 103 0.95 13.32 16.21
C GLU A 103 0.20 14.62 15.95
N VAL A 104 0.23 15.50 16.95
CA VAL A 104 -0.29 16.86 16.83
C VAL A 104 0.85 17.78 16.43
N GLY A 105 0.81 18.26 15.20
CA GLY A 105 1.73 19.29 14.74
C GLY A 105 1.29 20.68 15.21
N LYS A 106 2.24 21.57 15.49
CA LYS A 106 1.98 22.93 15.98
C LYS A 106 2.79 23.95 15.19
N PHE A 107 2.19 25.11 14.97
CA PHE A 107 2.87 26.26 14.37
C PHE A 107 2.22 27.58 14.82
N GLU A 108 2.91 28.69 14.54
CA GLU A 108 2.44 30.02 14.88
C GLU A 108 2.69 31.00 13.73
N ILE A 109 1.73 31.87 13.49
CA ILE A 109 1.84 33.03 12.59
C ILE A 109 1.84 34.29 13.46
N THR A 110 2.94 35.06 13.40
CA THR A 110 3.16 36.25 14.24
C THR A 110 3.42 37.53 13.44
N LYS A 111 3.76 37.40 12.14
CA LYS A 111 4.18 38.52 11.30
C LYS A 111 3.47 38.48 9.95
N GLU A 112 3.20 39.67 9.41
CA GLU A 112 2.65 39.80 8.04
C GLU A 112 3.57 39.13 7.02
N GLY A 113 2.97 38.37 6.11
CA GLY A 113 3.67 37.65 5.05
C GLY A 113 4.54 36.47 5.51
N GLN A 114 4.47 36.08 6.80
CA GLN A 114 5.22 34.92 7.31
C GLN A 114 4.79 33.65 6.59
N ILE A 115 5.79 32.87 6.16
CA ILE A 115 5.58 31.53 5.56
C ILE A 115 6.02 30.47 6.57
N VAL A 116 5.12 29.59 6.95
CA VAL A 116 5.39 28.42 7.78
C VAL A 116 5.28 27.16 6.95
N LYS A 117 6.29 26.27 7.04
CA LYS A 117 6.32 24.99 6.33
C LYS A 117 6.12 23.84 7.30
N CYS A 118 5.13 23.00 7.03
CA CYS A 118 4.81 21.82 7.82
C CYS A 118 4.77 20.55 6.96
N SER A 119 4.94 19.40 7.60
CA SER A 119 4.75 18.11 6.95
C SER A 119 4.08 17.13 7.91
N VAL A 120 3.16 16.33 7.40
CA VAL A 120 2.59 15.16 8.07
C VAL A 120 3.20 13.92 7.43
N LYS A 121 3.71 12.98 8.24
CA LYS A 121 4.51 11.83 7.77
C LYS A 121 3.81 10.53 8.14
N ASP A 122 3.59 9.64 7.17
CA ASP A 122 3.04 8.30 7.40
C ASP A 122 3.97 7.21 6.95
N SER A 123 3.86 6.08 7.65
CA SER A 123 4.45 4.81 7.24
C SER A 123 3.43 3.96 6.48
N LYS A 124 3.90 3.19 5.51
CA LYS A 124 3.04 2.21 4.84
C LYS A 124 2.60 1.13 5.81
N THR A 125 1.36 0.72 5.72
CA THR A 125 0.85 -0.46 6.42
C THR A 125 1.47 -1.71 5.82
N THR A 126 2.05 -2.57 6.66
CA THR A 126 2.67 -3.84 6.27
C THR A 126 2.09 -5.00 7.06
N GLY A 127 2.09 -6.18 6.45
CA GLY A 127 1.77 -7.45 7.10
C GLY A 127 2.64 -8.57 6.56
N LYS A 128 2.40 -9.78 7.02
CA LYS A 128 3.16 -10.97 6.65
C LYS A 128 2.25 -12.05 6.09
N LEU A 129 2.63 -12.63 4.97
CA LEU A 129 2.07 -13.88 4.46
C LEU A 129 2.91 -15.04 4.98
N ILE A 130 2.25 -16.04 5.60
CA ILE A 130 2.80 -17.37 5.86
C ILE A 130 2.13 -18.31 4.88
N PHE A 131 2.89 -18.76 3.89
CA PHE A 131 2.41 -19.65 2.84
C PHE A 131 2.90 -21.08 3.07
N LYS A 132 2.00 -22.07 2.91
CA LYS A 132 2.34 -23.49 2.89
C LYS A 132 1.82 -24.17 1.64
N LYS A 133 2.67 -24.95 0.99
CA LYS A 133 2.30 -25.91 -0.04
C LYS A 133 2.23 -27.29 0.60
N VAL A 134 1.14 -28.02 0.44
CA VAL A 134 0.93 -29.28 1.15
C VAL A 134 0.41 -30.39 0.22
N ASP A 135 0.66 -31.65 0.62
CA ASP A 135 0.00 -32.82 0.07
C ASP A 135 -1.47 -32.85 0.51
N SER A 136 -2.40 -32.99 -0.40
CA SER A 136 -3.85 -32.94 -0.13
C SER A 136 -4.36 -34.07 0.77
N LYS A 137 -3.66 -35.22 0.81
CA LYS A 137 -4.06 -36.39 1.62
C LYS A 137 -3.40 -36.40 2.97
N THR A 138 -2.12 -36.01 3.07
CA THR A 138 -1.33 -36.11 4.32
C THR A 138 -1.20 -34.82 5.07
N GLY A 139 -1.36 -33.66 4.38
CA GLY A 139 -1.10 -32.34 4.95
C GLY A 139 0.39 -32.01 5.11
N GLU A 140 1.30 -32.89 4.67
CA GLU A 140 2.74 -32.65 4.73
C GLU A 140 3.15 -31.50 3.80
N GLY A 141 4.09 -30.68 4.25
CA GLY A 141 4.65 -29.59 3.45
C GLY A 141 5.41 -30.10 2.22
N LEU A 142 5.31 -29.38 1.12
CA LEU A 142 5.91 -29.72 -0.17
C LEU A 142 6.91 -28.65 -0.62
N ASP A 143 8.13 -29.11 -1.00
CA ASP A 143 9.15 -28.29 -1.65
C ASP A 143 8.97 -28.26 -3.17
N GLY A 144 9.49 -27.21 -3.82
CA GLY A 144 9.76 -27.20 -5.26
C GLY A 144 8.59 -26.79 -6.15
N ALA A 145 7.44 -26.43 -5.58
CA ALA A 145 6.39 -25.76 -6.36
C ALA A 145 6.81 -24.33 -6.71
N GLU A 146 6.56 -23.89 -7.92
CA GLU A 146 6.69 -22.48 -8.30
C GLU A 146 5.38 -21.76 -8.10
N ILE A 147 5.39 -20.76 -7.22
CA ILE A 147 4.22 -20.03 -6.75
C ILE A 147 4.28 -18.59 -7.24
N LYS A 148 3.16 -18.09 -7.75
CA LYS A 148 2.96 -16.69 -8.17
C LYS A 148 1.99 -16.00 -7.22
N LEU A 149 2.40 -14.84 -6.72
CA LEU A 149 1.60 -13.92 -5.94
C LEU A 149 1.42 -12.61 -6.72
N VAL A 150 0.21 -12.15 -6.90
CA VAL A 150 -0.13 -10.90 -7.60
C VAL A 150 -0.88 -9.97 -6.66
N CYS A 151 -0.42 -8.74 -6.53
CA CYS A 151 -1.16 -7.69 -5.85
C CYS A 151 -2.23 -7.11 -6.81
N THR A 152 -3.51 -7.30 -6.49
CA THR A 152 -4.64 -6.84 -7.31
C THR A 152 -5.15 -5.46 -6.90
N GLU A 153 -5.00 -5.10 -5.62
CA GLU A 153 -5.37 -3.78 -5.09
C GLU A 153 -4.37 -3.34 -4.01
N GLY A 154 -4.15 -2.03 -3.88
CA GLY A 154 -3.25 -1.44 -2.87
C GLY A 154 -2.07 -0.71 -3.49
N LEU A 155 -1.05 -0.41 -2.65
CA LEU A 155 0.12 0.37 -3.07
C LEU A 155 1.01 -0.36 -4.09
N ASP A 156 1.04 -1.69 -4.02
CA ASP A 156 1.79 -2.56 -4.94
C ASP A 156 0.91 -3.13 -6.06
N LYS A 157 -0.24 -2.53 -6.38
CA LYS A 157 -1.15 -3.02 -7.42
C LYS A 157 -0.42 -3.31 -8.74
N GLY A 158 -0.59 -4.53 -9.25
CA GLY A 158 0.05 -5.04 -10.46
C GLY A 158 1.43 -5.66 -10.24
N LYS A 159 2.00 -5.57 -9.04
CA LYS A 159 3.26 -6.23 -8.71
C LYS A 159 3.06 -7.74 -8.61
N GLU A 160 3.98 -8.47 -9.22
CA GLU A 160 4.05 -9.92 -9.20
C GLU A 160 5.29 -10.37 -8.41
N ILE A 161 5.14 -11.39 -7.59
CA ILE A 161 6.23 -12.03 -6.85
C ILE A 161 6.16 -13.52 -7.16
N THR A 162 7.26 -14.10 -7.61
CA THR A 162 7.39 -15.56 -7.83
C THR A 162 8.38 -16.10 -6.82
N PHE A 163 8.07 -17.25 -6.22
CA PHE A 163 8.93 -17.93 -5.26
C PHE A 163 8.72 -19.44 -5.32
N THR A 164 9.72 -20.19 -4.83
CA THR A 164 9.64 -21.66 -4.71
C THR A 164 9.13 -22.04 -3.33
N SER A 165 8.19 -22.98 -3.27
CA SER A 165 7.67 -23.49 -2.00
C SER A 165 8.75 -24.24 -1.20
N LYS A 166 8.67 -24.10 0.12
CA LYS A 166 9.52 -24.79 1.08
C LYS A 166 8.63 -25.66 1.98
N LYS A 167 9.14 -26.82 2.38
CA LYS A 167 8.43 -27.79 3.23
C LYS A 167 7.96 -27.17 4.55
N GLU A 168 8.81 -26.36 5.18
CA GLU A 168 8.50 -25.62 6.41
C GLU A 168 7.53 -24.44 6.19
N GLY A 169 7.36 -23.99 4.95
CA GLY A 169 6.60 -22.83 4.53
C GLY A 169 7.47 -21.66 4.09
N ASN A 170 6.86 -20.65 3.49
CA ASN A 170 7.48 -19.41 3.08
C ASN A 170 6.88 -18.25 3.85
N GLU A 171 7.70 -17.28 4.24
CA GLU A 171 7.27 -16.01 4.84
C GLU A 171 7.60 -14.86 3.88
N LEU A 172 6.62 -13.99 3.64
CA LEU A 172 6.78 -12.81 2.81
C LEU A 172 6.19 -11.59 3.51
N ASP A 173 6.96 -10.51 3.59
CA ASP A 173 6.45 -9.21 4.04
C ASP A 173 5.75 -8.52 2.87
N LEU A 174 4.52 -8.07 3.10
CA LEU A 174 3.66 -7.48 2.09
C LEU A 174 3.12 -6.13 2.54
N LEU A 175 2.93 -5.21 1.61
CA LEU A 175 2.19 -3.97 1.87
C LEU A 175 0.69 -4.26 2.00
N ALA A 176 -0.05 -3.35 2.64
CA ALA A 176 -1.51 -3.43 2.66
C ALA A 176 -2.07 -3.47 1.24
N GLY A 177 -2.93 -4.46 0.99
CA GLY A 177 -3.48 -4.71 -0.33
C GLY A 177 -4.26 -6.02 -0.42
N LYS A 178 -4.86 -6.25 -1.58
CA LYS A 178 -5.51 -7.51 -1.94
C LYS A 178 -4.59 -8.31 -2.85
N TYR A 179 -4.46 -9.59 -2.58
CA TYR A 179 -3.53 -10.48 -3.25
C TYR A 179 -4.24 -11.73 -3.77
N VAL A 180 -3.75 -12.23 -4.91
CA VAL A 180 -4.12 -13.54 -5.47
C VAL A 180 -2.87 -14.39 -5.55
N ILE A 181 -2.94 -15.61 -5.02
CA ILE A 181 -1.86 -16.59 -5.08
C ILE A 181 -2.28 -17.77 -5.97
N SER A 182 -1.37 -18.26 -6.79
CA SER A 182 -1.56 -19.38 -7.72
C SER A 182 -0.29 -20.19 -7.87
N GLU A 183 -0.43 -21.41 -8.34
CA GLU A 183 0.70 -22.28 -8.67
C GLU A 183 1.02 -22.17 -10.17
N LEU A 184 2.30 -21.97 -10.51
CA LEU A 184 2.80 -21.97 -11.89
C LEU A 184 3.36 -23.34 -12.27
N LYS A 185 3.99 -24.06 -11.32
CA LYS A 185 4.58 -25.37 -11.50
C LYS A 185 4.41 -26.20 -10.23
N ALA A 186 3.91 -27.42 -10.39
CA ALA A 186 3.74 -28.35 -9.27
C ALA A 186 5.09 -28.91 -8.77
N PRO A 187 5.14 -29.39 -7.51
CA PRO A 187 6.26 -30.19 -7.03
C PRO A 187 6.42 -31.47 -7.83
N GLU A 188 7.62 -32.05 -7.83
CA GLU A 188 7.85 -33.34 -8.49
C GLU A 188 6.94 -34.45 -7.93
N GLY A 189 6.27 -35.18 -8.83
CA GLY A 189 5.35 -36.24 -8.47
C GLY A 189 3.92 -35.79 -8.11
N TYR A 190 3.61 -34.51 -8.31
CA TYR A 190 2.30 -33.94 -8.05
C TYR A 190 1.66 -33.32 -9.29
N GLU A 191 0.33 -33.29 -9.31
CA GLU A 191 -0.46 -32.63 -10.35
C GLU A 191 -0.50 -31.12 -10.11
N LEU A 192 -0.42 -30.32 -11.19
CA LEU A 192 -0.59 -28.87 -11.11
C LEU A 192 -2.00 -28.51 -10.64
N THR A 193 -2.14 -27.78 -9.53
CA THR A 193 -3.43 -27.25 -9.11
C THR A 193 -3.79 -26.00 -9.92
N LYS A 194 -5.07 -25.90 -10.29
CA LYS A 194 -5.63 -24.68 -10.90
C LYS A 194 -6.31 -23.79 -9.84
N GLU A 195 -6.26 -24.21 -8.58
CA GLU A 195 -6.82 -23.44 -7.48
C GLU A 195 -6.05 -22.14 -7.29
N THR A 196 -6.79 -21.07 -7.06
CA THR A 196 -6.24 -19.77 -6.65
C THR A 196 -6.84 -19.37 -5.33
N LYS A 197 -6.09 -18.68 -4.49
CA LYS A 197 -6.63 -18.11 -3.25
C LYS A 197 -6.43 -16.61 -3.22
N GLU A 198 -7.45 -15.93 -2.70
CA GLU A 198 -7.41 -14.50 -2.46
C GLU A 198 -7.29 -14.24 -0.96
N PHE A 199 -6.52 -13.22 -0.62
CA PHE A 199 -6.43 -12.73 0.75
C PHE A 199 -6.13 -11.23 0.75
N THR A 200 -6.29 -10.61 1.92
CA THR A 200 -6.06 -9.17 2.09
C THR A 200 -5.16 -8.93 3.29
N VAL A 201 -4.26 -7.95 3.18
CA VAL A 201 -3.49 -7.38 4.28
C VAL A 201 -4.05 -5.99 4.53
N ASN A 202 -4.64 -5.75 5.71
CA ASN A 202 -5.34 -4.49 6.03
C ASN A 202 -4.74 -3.73 7.20
N LYS A 203 -4.00 -4.42 8.07
CA LYS A 203 -3.53 -3.85 9.34
C LYS A 203 -2.03 -4.05 9.51
N GLN A 204 -1.40 -3.11 10.18
CA GLN A 204 0.00 -3.21 10.55
C GLN A 204 0.26 -4.47 11.36
N GLY A 205 1.26 -5.24 10.92
CA GLY A 205 1.66 -6.48 11.57
C GLY A 205 0.68 -7.65 11.42
N GLU A 206 -0.33 -7.54 10.55
CA GLU A 206 -1.27 -8.63 10.27
C GLU A 206 -0.52 -9.84 9.70
N VAL A 207 -0.82 -11.03 10.22
CA VAL A 207 -0.29 -12.30 9.72
C VAL A 207 -1.41 -13.05 9.01
N VAL A 208 -1.23 -13.29 7.72
CA VAL A 208 -2.16 -14.05 6.89
C VAL A 208 -1.57 -15.42 6.62
N ASN A 209 -2.32 -16.47 6.93
CA ASN A 209 -1.95 -17.86 6.62
C ASN A 209 -2.67 -18.29 5.34
N CYS A 210 -1.92 -18.81 4.36
CA CYS A 210 -2.47 -19.31 3.10
C CYS A 210 -1.85 -20.68 2.77
N THR A 211 -2.69 -21.62 2.36
CA THR A 211 -2.27 -22.97 1.99
C THR A 211 -2.83 -23.33 0.62
N LEU A 212 -2.00 -23.89 -0.26
CA LEU A 212 -2.43 -24.55 -1.49
C LEU A 212 -2.01 -26.01 -1.42
N ASP A 213 -2.91 -26.91 -1.82
CA ASP A 213 -2.66 -28.34 -1.83
C ASP A 213 -2.48 -28.89 -3.24
N ASN A 214 -1.75 -30.01 -3.37
CA ASN A 214 -1.63 -30.76 -4.59
C ASN A 214 -1.93 -32.26 -4.35
N ASN A 215 -2.50 -32.89 -5.38
CA ASN A 215 -2.67 -34.33 -5.44
C ASN A 215 -1.41 -34.98 -6.02
N LYS A 216 -0.99 -36.11 -5.42
CA LYS A 216 0.02 -36.96 -6.05
C LYS A 216 -0.53 -37.57 -7.33
N PHE A 217 0.32 -37.78 -8.34
CA PHE A 217 -0.02 -38.62 -9.48
C PHE A 217 -0.38 -40.03 -8.99
N GLU A 218 -1.58 -40.46 -9.28
CA GLU A 218 -1.95 -41.85 -9.09
C GLU A 218 -1.55 -42.67 -10.31
N ILE A 219 -0.51 -43.49 -10.17
CA ILE A 219 -0.21 -44.49 -11.17
C ILE A 219 -1.28 -45.58 -10.99
N VAL A 220 -2.30 -45.55 -11.82
CA VAL A 220 -3.25 -46.65 -11.90
C VAL A 220 -2.46 -47.89 -12.39
N LYS A 221 -2.10 -48.80 -11.50
CA LYS A 221 -1.64 -50.11 -11.89
C LYS A 221 -2.81 -50.78 -12.60
N THR A 222 -2.92 -50.61 -13.90
CA THR A 222 -3.78 -51.47 -14.72
C THR A 222 -3.21 -52.88 -14.63
N GLY A 223 -3.77 -53.69 -13.73
CA GLY A 223 -3.36 -55.08 -13.52
C GLY A 223 -3.82 -56.01 -14.63
N SER A 224 -3.55 -55.69 -15.90
CA SER A 224 -3.54 -56.69 -16.95
C SER A 224 -2.08 -57.05 -17.19
N SER A 225 -1.72 -58.29 -16.86
CA SER A 225 -0.53 -58.91 -17.40
C SER A 225 -0.58 -58.75 -18.91
N PHE A 226 0.17 -57.78 -19.44
CA PHE A 226 0.38 -57.68 -20.88
C PHE A 226 1.15 -58.92 -21.30
N ASP A 227 0.46 -59.85 -21.97
CA ASP A 227 1.14 -60.97 -22.62
C ASP A 227 1.95 -60.41 -23.77
N VAL A 228 3.24 -60.19 -23.55
CA VAL A 228 4.19 -59.68 -24.56
C VAL A 228 4.28 -60.61 -25.79
N ASN A 229 3.83 -61.86 -25.68
CA ASN A 229 3.79 -62.80 -26.80
C ASN A 229 2.67 -62.49 -27.80
N ALA A 230 1.62 -61.81 -27.39
CA ALA A 230 0.53 -61.37 -28.27
C ALA A 230 0.90 -60.17 -29.18
N LEU A 231 1.99 -59.48 -28.90
CA LEU A 231 2.42 -58.29 -29.66
C LEU A 231 3.56 -58.54 -30.65
N ILE A 232 4.07 -59.76 -30.75
CA ILE A 232 5.18 -60.09 -31.67
C ILE A 232 4.87 -59.84 -33.17
N PRO A 233 3.61 -59.92 -33.65
CA PRO A 233 3.33 -59.63 -35.05
C PRO A 233 3.49 -58.17 -35.46
N PHE A 234 3.46 -57.19 -34.51
CA PHE A 234 3.40 -55.75 -34.83
C PHE A 234 4.67 -54.97 -34.51
N GLY A 235 5.72 -55.58 -33.96
CA GLY A 235 7.06 -54.95 -33.83
C GLY A 235 7.17 -53.72 -32.96
N ILE A 236 6.23 -53.49 -32.03
CA ILE A 236 6.27 -52.36 -31.08
C ILE A 236 6.33 -52.92 -29.67
N ILE A 237 7.49 -52.80 -29.04
CA ILE A 237 7.65 -53.05 -27.59
C ILE A 237 7.60 -51.72 -26.87
N LEU A 238 6.51 -51.46 -26.14
CA LEU A 238 6.42 -50.38 -25.17
C LEU A 238 6.95 -50.91 -23.84
N VAL A 239 8.16 -50.51 -23.48
CA VAL A 239 8.72 -50.76 -22.14
C VAL A 239 8.26 -49.64 -21.24
N ALA A 240 7.32 -49.91 -20.34
CA ALA A 240 6.97 -49.07 -19.22
C ALA A 240 8.01 -49.26 -18.13
N GLY A 241 8.86 -48.27 -17.95
CA GLY A 241 9.81 -48.21 -16.81
C GLY A 241 11.22 -47.89 -17.27
N GLY A 242 11.62 -46.64 -17.12
CA GLY A 242 12.98 -46.13 -17.02
C GLY A 242 14.04 -46.59 -18.02
N LEU A 243 14.47 -45.62 -18.87
CA LEU A 243 15.73 -45.62 -19.64
C LEU A 243 15.95 -46.69 -20.74
N GLY A 244 15.87 -46.23 -21.98
CA GLY A 244 16.55 -46.85 -23.09
C GLY A 244 15.67 -47.31 -24.26
N ALA A 245 15.38 -46.42 -25.19
CA ALA A 245 14.86 -46.79 -26.51
C ALA A 245 15.98 -47.47 -27.31
N LEU A 246 15.91 -48.77 -27.47
CA LEU A 246 16.74 -49.53 -28.45
C LEU A 246 15.98 -49.64 -29.76
N ILE A 247 16.38 -48.85 -30.74
CA ILE A 247 15.88 -48.99 -32.12
C ILE A 247 16.72 -50.05 -32.82
N LEU A 248 16.13 -51.23 -33.08
CA LEU A 248 16.71 -52.23 -33.94
C LEU A 248 16.25 -52.01 -35.39
N SER A 249 17.09 -51.38 -36.20
CA SER A 249 16.87 -51.30 -37.64
C SER A 249 17.28 -52.61 -38.32
N LYS A 250 16.32 -53.30 -38.90
CA LYS A 250 16.58 -54.51 -39.74
C LYS A 250 16.90 -54.07 -41.14
N LYS A 251 18.16 -54.19 -41.56
CA LYS A 251 18.57 -54.06 -42.96
C LYS A 251 17.91 -55.15 -43.81
N ARG A 252 17.07 -54.80 -44.77
CA ARG A 252 16.69 -55.68 -45.88
C ARG A 252 17.83 -55.70 -46.88
N LYS A 253 18.38 -56.88 -47.17
CA LYS A 253 19.15 -57.17 -48.41
C LYS A 253 18.16 -57.45 -49.50
N LEU A 254 18.28 -56.73 -50.61
CA LEU A 254 17.74 -57.06 -51.90
C LEU A 254 18.77 -57.93 -52.61
N SER A 255 18.34 -59.05 -53.13
CA SER A 255 18.91 -59.74 -54.26
C SER A 255 17.83 -59.89 -55.30
#